data_49d0e90d81733c9e4acec64dd25c1684
#
_entry.id   49d0e90d81733c9e4acec64dd25c1684
#
_cell.length_a   1.000
_cell.length_b   1.000
_cell.length_c   1.000
_cell.angle_alpha   90.00
_cell.angle_beta   90.00
_cell.angle_gamma   90.00
#
_symmetry.space_group_name_H-M   'P 1'
#
loop_
_entity.id
_entity.type
_entity.pdbx_description
1 polymer ?
#
loop_
_entity_poly.entity_id
_entity_poly.type
_entity_poly.pdbx_seq_one_letter_code
_entity_poly.pdbx_strand_id
1 'polypeptide(L)'
;FTSLIGWEWSSVPGGANLHRVVITDATPQTARQFMPFSSADSPFPEDLWQWMDDTAKDINARFLAIPHNSNISKGQMFSQLSLRGEPITADYARQRVRLEPIVEITQYKGDSEAHPDLSPIDEFADFGLFPWYIQRIRSNNYQARPGDYVRSALKTGLELEAELTVNPYALSLIHI
;
A
#
# COMPACT_ATOMS: atom_id res chain seq x y z
N PHE A 1 -20.78 -15.71 12.41
CA PHE A 1 -20.29 -14.54 11.67
C PHE A 1 -19.09 -13.96 12.41
N THR A 2 -17.98 -13.76 11.73
CA THR A 2 -16.81 -13.09 12.30
C THR A 2 -16.59 -11.79 11.54
N SER A 3 -16.42 -10.67 12.24
CA SER A 3 -16.10 -9.37 11.66
C SER A 3 -14.86 -8.79 12.34
N LEU A 4 -14.10 -8.04 11.59
CA LEU A 4 -12.96 -7.27 12.09
C LEU A 4 -13.33 -5.78 12.14
N ILE A 5 -12.76 -5.06 13.07
CA ILE A 5 -12.86 -3.61 13.11
C ILE A 5 -11.81 -3.04 12.16
N GLY A 6 -12.19 -2.08 11.35
CA GLY A 6 -11.28 -1.48 10.40
C GLY A 6 -11.82 -0.18 9.81
N TRP A 7 -10.94 0.50 9.07
CA TRP A 7 -11.25 1.72 8.33
C TRP A 7 -10.32 1.88 7.12
N GLU A 8 -10.63 2.78 6.25
CA GLU A 8 -9.74 3.16 5.15
C GLU A 8 -8.92 4.40 5.53
N TRP A 9 -7.58 4.28 5.46
CA TRP A 9 -6.67 5.41 5.47
C TRP A 9 -6.47 5.90 4.04
N SER A 10 -7.12 7.01 3.68
CA SER A 10 -7.27 7.50 2.30
C SER A 10 -6.27 8.61 1.99
N SER A 11 -4.98 8.30 1.89
CA SER A 11 -3.95 9.27 1.51
C SER A 11 -3.84 9.43 -0.01
N VAL A 12 -3.84 10.69 -0.49
CA VAL A 12 -3.79 11.03 -1.93
C VAL A 12 -2.81 12.17 -2.20
N PRO A 13 -1.53 12.06 -1.79
CA PRO A 13 -0.54 13.12 -1.99
C PRO A 13 -0.29 13.35 -3.49
N GLY A 14 -0.45 14.60 -3.95
CA GLY A 14 -0.26 14.95 -5.35
C GLY A 14 -1.12 14.16 -6.34
N GLY A 15 -2.25 13.60 -5.89
CA GLY A 15 -3.14 12.76 -6.69
C GLY A 15 -2.70 11.30 -6.84
N ALA A 16 -1.71 10.86 -6.08
CA ALA A 16 -1.29 9.45 -6.00
C ALA A 16 -2.18 8.69 -5.02
N ASN A 17 -2.73 7.56 -5.42
CA ASN A 17 -3.52 6.72 -4.52
C ASN A 17 -2.59 5.91 -3.61
N LEU A 18 -2.56 6.25 -2.32
CA LEU A 18 -1.81 5.52 -1.31
C LEU A 18 -2.72 4.92 -0.23
N HIS A 19 -3.94 4.60 -0.59
CA HIS A 19 -4.96 4.07 0.31
C HIS A 19 -4.56 2.74 0.94
N ARG A 20 -4.94 2.54 2.21
CA ARG A 20 -4.84 1.28 2.94
C ARG A 20 -6.14 0.98 3.65
N VAL A 21 -6.61 -0.25 3.55
CA VAL A 21 -7.57 -0.78 4.52
C VAL A 21 -6.80 -1.16 5.77
N VAL A 22 -7.09 -0.50 6.89
CA VAL A 22 -6.49 -0.82 8.19
C VAL A 22 -7.48 -1.66 8.98
N ILE A 23 -7.03 -2.80 9.49
CA ILE A 23 -7.84 -3.71 10.32
C ILE A 23 -7.13 -3.98 11.65
N THR A 24 -7.93 -4.32 12.67
CA THR A 24 -7.41 -4.68 13.99
C THR A 24 -8.19 -5.85 14.59
N ASP A 25 -7.53 -6.63 15.43
CA ASP A 25 -8.15 -7.67 16.26
C ASP A 25 -8.67 -7.12 17.60
N ALA A 26 -8.65 -5.81 17.79
CA ALA A 26 -9.22 -5.16 18.97
C ALA A 26 -10.71 -5.53 19.14
N THR A 27 -11.13 -5.74 20.39
CA THR A 27 -12.55 -5.88 20.71
C THR A 27 -13.29 -4.55 20.55
N PRO A 28 -14.62 -4.53 20.42
CA PRO A 28 -15.38 -3.28 20.36
C PRO A 28 -15.15 -2.36 21.59
N GLN A 29 -14.88 -2.92 22.75
CA GLN A 29 -14.57 -2.18 23.98
C GLN A 29 -13.18 -1.54 23.89
N THR A 30 -12.21 -2.28 23.40
CA THR A 30 -10.83 -1.82 23.23
C THR A 30 -10.75 -0.77 22.13
N ALA A 31 -11.47 -0.96 21.02
CA ALA A 31 -11.48 -0.03 19.89
C ALA A 31 -12.06 1.36 20.23
N ARG A 32 -12.82 1.50 21.30
CA ARG A 32 -13.30 2.81 21.80
C ARG A 32 -12.21 3.64 22.48
N GLN A 33 -11.02 3.08 22.69
CA GLN A 33 -9.91 3.74 23.40
C GLN A 33 -9.01 4.53 22.45
N PHE A 34 -9.20 4.43 21.13
CA PHE A 34 -8.44 5.19 20.15
C PHE A 34 -9.32 5.79 19.07
N MET A 35 -8.82 6.83 18.41
CA MET A 35 -9.40 7.37 17.18
C MET A 35 -8.62 6.84 15.98
N PRO A 36 -9.29 6.43 14.89
CA PRO A 36 -8.61 6.02 13.66
C PRO A 36 -7.66 7.10 13.13
N PHE A 37 -6.42 6.71 12.84
CA PHE A 37 -5.47 7.60 12.17
C PHE A 37 -5.93 7.87 10.74
N SER A 38 -5.93 9.12 10.34
CA SER A 38 -6.43 9.57 9.04
C SER A 38 -5.34 10.26 8.22
N SER A 39 -5.59 10.44 6.93
CA SER A 39 -4.68 11.22 6.07
C SER A 39 -4.66 12.72 6.40
N ALA A 40 -5.59 13.21 7.24
CA ALA A 40 -5.55 14.56 7.79
C ALA A 40 -4.52 14.70 8.93
N ASP A 41 -4.23 13.60 9.64
CA ASP A 41 -3.16 13.56 10.65
C ASP A 41 -1.79 13.50 9.98
N SER A 42 -1.64 12.64 8.96
CA SER A 42 -0.44 12.60 8.10
C SER A 42 -0.72 11.88 6.77
N PRO A 43 -0.16 12.37 5.65
CA PRO A 43 -0.24 11.68 4.36
C PRO A 43 0.81 10.56 4.20
N PHE A 44 1.75 10.40 5.12
CA PHE A 44 2.90 9.51 5.01
C PHE A 44 2.60 8.12 5.58
N PRO A 45 2.84 7.02 4.82
CA PRO A 45 2.60 5.66 5.31
C PRO A 45 3.38 5.30 6.57
N GLU A 46 4.61 5.76 6.69
CA GLU A 46 5.46 5.49 7.86
C GLU A 46 4.90 6.11 9.14
N ASP A 47 4.18 7.23 9.07
CA ASP A 47 3.51 7.82 10.23
C ASP A 47 2.27 7.00 10.63
N LEU A 48 1.53 6.46 9.65
CA LEU A 48 0.46 5.49 9.92
C LEU A 48 1.02 4.26 10.64
N TRP A 49 2.14 3.69 10.15
CA TRP A 49 2.75 2.50 10.77
C TRP A 49 3.25 2.78 12.18
N GLN A 50 3.83 3.95 12.42
CA GLN A 50 4.26 4.35 13.76
C GLN A 50 3.06 4.46 14.70
N TRP A 51 1.97 5.10 14.26
CA TRP A 51 0.73 5.17 15.03
C TRP A 51 0.15 3.78 15.32
N MET A 52 0.18 2.86 14.33
CA MET A 52 -0.28 1.48 14.52
C MET A 52 0.54 0.76 15.60
N ASP A 53 1.88 0.93 15.57
CA ASP A 53 2.78 0.30 16.55
C ASP A 53 2.56 0.84 17.98
N ASP A 54 2.38 2.13 18.12
CA ASP A 54 2.21 2.76 19.43
C ASP A 54 0.82 2.44 19.99
N THR A 55 -0.23 2.57 19.19
CA THR A 55 -1.59 2.21 19.61
C THR A 55 -1.70 0.72 19.95
N ALA A 56 -1.06 -0.16 19.18
CA ALA A 56 -1.04 -1.61 19.44
C ALA A 56 -0.49 -1.95 20.84
N LYS A 57 0.58 -1.26 21.27
CA LYS A 57 1.15 -1.42 22.62
C LYS A 57 0.20 -0.92 23.71
N ASP A 58 -0.41 0.27 23.49
CA ASP A 58 -1.26 0.92 24.48
C ASP A 58 -2.53 0.11 24.77
N ILE A 59 -3.13 -0.50 23.74
CA ILE A 59 -4.39 -1.23 23.87
C ILE A 59 -4.22 -2.76 23.87
N ASN A 60 -3.00 -3.28 23.76
CA ASN A 60 -2.68 -4.71 23.65
C ASN A 60 -3.48 -5.40 22.52
N ALA A 61 -3.44 -4.83 21.32
CA ALA A 61 -4.06 -5.37 20.11
C ALA A 61 -3.06 -5.36 18.94
N ARG A 62 -3.45 -5.93 17.80
CA ARG A 62 -2.65 -5.94 16.57
C ARG A 62 -3.35 -5.16 15.49
N PHE A 63 -2.56 -4.59 14.59
CA PHE A 63 -3.03 -3.91 13.39
C PHE A 63 -2.38 -4.51 12.16
N LEU A 64 -3.09 -4.41 11.05
CA LEU A 64 -2.64 -4.76 9.71
C LEU A 64 -3.15 -3.69 8.73
N ALA A 65 -2.33 -3.26 7.80
CA ALA A 65 -2.73 -2.39 6.71
C ALA A 65 -2.60 -3.12 5.38
N ILE A 66 -3.59 -2.94 4.49
CA ILE A 66 -3.66 -3.58 3.17
C ILE A 66 -3.66 -2.48 2.11
N PRO A 67 -2.53 -2.24 1.43
CA PRO A 67 -2.49 -1.36 0.27
C PRO A 67 -3.44 -1.85 -0.82
N HIS A 68 -4.16 -0.92 -1.46
CA HIS A 68 -5.05 -1.24 -2.55
C HIS A 68 -5.06 -0.15 -3.63
N ASN A 69 -5.49 -0.52 -4.84
CA ASN A 69 -5.42 0.33 -6.04
C ASN A 69 -4.03 0.94 -6.27
N SER A 70 -3.00 0.13 -6.14
CA SER A 70 -1.63 0.59 -6.40
C SER A 70 -1.43 1.02 -7.85
N ASN A 71 -2.22 0.46 -8.80
CA ASN A 71 -2.23 0.82 -10.22
C ASN A 71 -2.37 2.33 -10.49
N ILE A 72 -2.91 3.09 -9.57
CA ILE A 72 -3.11 4.54 -9.69
C ILE A 72 -2.31 5.35 -8.65
N SER A 73 -1.22 4.79 -8.14
CA SER A 73 -0.37 5.42 -7.12
C SER A 73 0.71 6.35 -7.68
N LYS A 74 0.78 6.54 -8.99
CA LYS A 74 1.84 7.31 -9.67
C LYS A 74 3.25 6.79 -9.34
N GLY A 75 3.39 5.47 -9.19
CA GLY A 75 4.65 4.80 -8.87
C GLY A 75 5.07 4.88 -7.39
N GLN A 76 4.23 5.44 -6.52
CA GLN A 76 4.62 5.71 -5.14
C GLN A 76 4.29 4.57 -4.16
N MET A 77 3.37 3.66 -4.51
CA MET A 77 2.99 2.57 -3.61
C MET A 77 4.17 1.64 -3.30
N PHE A 78 4.95 1.29 -4.33
CA PHE A 78 6.07 0.34 -4.26
C PHE A 78 7.37 0.96 -4.79
N SER A 79 7.66 2.19 -4.37
CA SER A 79 8.85 2.93 -4.76
C SER A 79 10.11 2.44 -4.01
N GLN A 80 11.30 2.65 -4.58
CA GLN A 80 12.59 2.49 -3.88
C GLN A 80 12.89 3.67 -2.94
N LEU A 81 12.06 4.72 -2.98
CA LEU A 81 12.15 5.87 -2.08
C LEU A 81 10.89 5.93 -1.21
N SER A 82 11.05 6.43 0.00
CA SER A 82 9.90 6.81 0.85
C SER A 82 9.12 7.96 0.19
N LEU A 83 7.91 8.23 0.67
CA LEU A 83 7.14 9.37 0.20
C LEU A 83 7.81 10.73 0.54
N ARG A 84 8.75 10.75 1.48
CA ARG A 84 9.59 11.91 1.81
C ARG A 84 10.79 12.11 0.86
N GLY A 85 10.98 11.18 -0.10
CA GLY A 85 12.08 11.19 -1.06
C GLY A 85 13.39 10.58 -0.56
N GLU A 86 13.36 9.95 0.62
CA GLU A 86 14.53 9.29 1.21
C GLU A 86 14.63 7.83 0.74
N PRO A 87 15.83 7.27 0.56
CA PRO A 87 16.01 5.85 0.27
C PRO A 87 15.35 4.97 1.35
N ILE A 88 14.78 3.84 0.91
CA ILE A 88 14.25 2.83 1.84
C ILE A 88 15.40 2.30 2.70
N THR A 89 15.22 2.32 4.01
CA THR A 89 16.16 1.76 4.98
C THR A 89 15.74 0.36 5.42
N ALA A 90 16.66 -0.39 6.05
CA ALA A 90 16.31 -1.70 6.61
C ALA A 90 15.24 -1.62 7.71
N ASP A 91 15.19 -0.54 8.49
CA ASP A 91 14.15 -0.34 9.50
C ASP A 91 12.79 -0.06 8.88
N TYR A 92 12.73 0.80 7.87
CA TYR A 92 11.52 1.04 7.07
C TYR A 92 11.01 -0.28 6.45
N ALA A 93 11.91 -1.06 5.84
CA ALA A 93 11.57 -2.35 5.22
C ALA A 93 11.01 -3.35 6.23
N ARG A 94 11.63 -3.47 7.43
CA ARG A 94 11.13 -4.33 8.52
C ARG A 94 9.76 -3.91 9.03
N GLN A 95 9.53 -2.61 9.22
CA GLN A 95 8.25 -2.09 9.68
C GLN A 95 7.17 -2.35 8.62
N ARG A 96 7.46 -2.05 7.35
CA ARG A 96 6.53 -2.23 6.25
C ARG A 96 6.10 -3.69 6.09
N VAL A 97 7.03 -4.63 5.92
CA VAL A 97 6.69 -6.05 5.68
C VAL A 97 5.90 -6.66 6.85
N ARG A 98 6.10 -6.17 8.06
CA ARG A 98 5.35 -6.62 9.24
C ARG A 98 3.91 -6.07 9.27
N LEU A 99 3.70 -4.83 8.86
CA LEU A 99 2.40 -4.15 8.94
C LEU A 99 1.60 -4.20 7.64
N GLU A 100 2.29 -4.36 6.49
CA GLU A 100 1.69 -4.48 5.15
C GLU A 100 2.13 -5.78 4.44
N PRO A 101 1.94 -6.98 5.04
CA PRO A 101 2.33 -8.24 4.40
C PRO A 101 1.36 -8.69 3.29
N ILE A 102 0.25 -8.00 3.10
CA ILE A 102 -0.81 -8.32 2.15
C ILE A 102 -1.05 -7.11 1.26
N VAL A 103 -1.34 -7.37 -0.02
CA VAL A 103 -1.76 -6.35 -0.99
C VAL A 103 -2.95 -6.82 -1.80
N GLU A 104 -3.87 -5.91 -2.12
CA GLU A 104 -4.93 -6.16 -3.08
C GLU A 104 -4.37 -6.26 -4.49
N ILE A 105 -4.79 -7.29 -5.23
CA ILE A 105 -4.33 -7.53 -6.59
C ILE A 105 -5.23 -6.89 -7.65
N THR A 106 -6.54 -6.89 -7.43
CA THR A 106 -7.51 -6.32 -8.38
C THR A 106 -8.81 -5.94 -7.71
N GLN A 107 -9.49 -4.93 -8.25
CA GLN A 107 -10.83 -4.54 -7.88
C GLN A 107 -11.51 -3.78 -9.06
N TYR A 108 -12.69 -3.27 -8.81
CA TYR A 108 -13.50 -2.46 -9.75
C TYR A 108 -12.73 -1.26 -10.36
N LYS A 109 -11.78 -0.64 -9.65
CA LYS A 109 -10.90 0.43 -10.15
C LYS A 109 -9.62 -0.10 -10.83
N GLY A 110 -9.65 -1.31 -11.31
CA GLY A 110 -8.63 -1.92 -12.17
C GLY A 110 -7.73 -2.92 -11.47
N ASP A 111 -6.98 -3.61 -12.31
CA ASP A 111 -5.96 -4.55 -11.92
C ASP A 111 -4.68 -3.82 -11.47
N SER A 112 -4.07 -4.33 -10.41
CA SER A 112 -2.79 -3.88 -9.88
C SER A 112 -1.68 -4.94 -10.02
N GLU A 113 -1.93 -6.06 -10.70
CA GLU A 113 -0.94 -7.11 -10.88
C GLU A 113 0.15 -6.70 -11.86
N ALA A 114 -0.24 -6.37 -13.10
CA ALA A 114 0.66 -6.12 -14.22
C ALA A 114 0.09 -5.04 -15.16
N HIS A 115 0.93 -4.53 -16.07
CA HIS A 115 0.55 -3.63 -17.14
C HIS A 115 1.33 -3.98 -18.41
N PRO A 116 0.76 -3.87 -19.63
CA PRO A 116 1.44 -4.20 -20.89
C PRO A 116 2.78 -3.46 -21.07
N ASP A 117 2.87 -2.19 -20.70
CA ASP A 117 4.11 -1.40 -20.77
C ASP A 117 5.25 -1.96 -19.90
N LEU A 118 4.92 -2.73 -18.84
CA LEU A 118 5.88 -3.29 -17.88
C LEU A 118 6.05 -4.80 -18.02
N SER A 119 5.12 -5.46 -18.73
CA SER A 119 5.08 -6.91 -18.97
C SER A 119 4.68 -7.20 -20.42
N PRO A 120 5.47 -6.77 -21.42
CA PRO A 120 5.06 -6.76 -22.85
C PRO A 120 4.94 -8.16 -23.48
N ILE A 121 5.45 -9.20 -22.81
CA ILE A 121 5.36 -10.60 -23.28
C ILE A 121 4.20 -11.37 -22.62
N ASP A 122 3.47 -10.76 -21.70
CA ASP A 122 2.34 -11.35 -21.02
C ASP A 122 1.04 -11.01 -21.76
N GLU A 123 0.41 -12.00 -22.36
CA GLU A 123 -0.82 -11.85 -23.14
C GLU A 123 -2.05 -11.45 -22.31
N PHE A 124 -1.96 -11.53 -20.97
CA PHE A 124 -3.02 -11.16 -20.03
C PHE A 124 -2.76 -9.84 -19.30
N ALA A 125 -1.63 -9.17 -19.57
CA ALA A 125 -1.27 -7.94 -18.86
C ALA A 125 -2.21 -6.76 -19.14
N ASP A 126 -3.05 -6.83 -20.16
CA ASP A 126 -4.05 -5.83 -20.51
C ASP A 126 -5.45 -6.09 -19.88
N PHE A 127 -5.58 -7.17 -19.13
CA PHE A 127 -6.85 -7.52 -18.49
C PHE A 127 -7.15 -6.57 -17.31
N GLY A 128 -8.35 -6.00 -17.30
CA GLY A 128 -8.82 -5.19 -16.17
C GLY A 128 -8.14 -3.82 -16.01
N LEU A 129 -7.55 -3.26 -17.07
CA LEU A 129 -6.89 -1.95 -17.00
C LEU A 129 -7.83 -0.82 -16.58
N PHE A 130 -7.31 0.09 -15.77
CA PHE A 130 -7.98 1.33 -15.37
C PHE A 130 -7.03 2.52 -15.62
N PRO A 131 -7.02 3.09 -16.86
CA PRO A 131 -6.03 4.07 -17.29
C PRO A 131 -6.40 5.51 -16.88
N TRP A 132 -6.83 5.72 -15.64
CA TRP A 132 -7.20 7.03 -15.11
C TRP A 132 -6.70 7.20 -13.67
N TYR A 133 -6.28 8.41 -13.33
CA TYR A 133 -6.08 8.80 -11.93
C TYR A 133 -7.40 9.25 -11.30
N ILE A 134 -7.53 9.08 -9.98
CA ILE A 134 -8.75 9.51 -9.23
C ILE A 134 -8.97 11.00 -9.40
N GLN A 135 -7.91 11.81 -9.28
CA GLN A 135 -8.00 13.25 -9.56
C GLN A 135 -7.89 13.49 -11.06
N ARG A 136 -9.03 13.79 -11.69
CA ARG A 136 -9.11 14.18 -13.09
C ARG A 136 -8.64 15.62 -13.30
N ILE A 137 -7.34 15.87 -13.16
CA ILE A 137 -6.75 17.10 -13.67
C ILE A 137 -6.53 16.87 -15.17
N ARG A 138 -7.10 17.75 -16.02
CA ARG A 138 -7.11 17.63 -17.48
C ARG A 138 -5.75 17.43 -18.17
N SER A 139 -4.66 17.64 -17.46
CA SER A 139 -3.28 17.53 -17.97
C SER A 139 -2.55 16.22 -17.59
N ASN A 140 -3.13 15.38 -16.75
CA ASN A 140 -2.45 14.17 -16.29
C ASN A 140 -2.89 12.96 -17.12
N ASN A 141 -2.16 12.67 -18.18
CA ASN A 141 -2.25 11.39 -18.87
C ASN A 141 -1.75 10.30 -17.91
N TYR A 142 -2.51 9.21 -17.82
CA TYR A 142 -2.10 8.03 -17.09
C TYR A 142 -0.78 7.48 -17.68
N GLN A 143 0.14 7.09 -16.81
CA GLN A 143 1.37 6.40 -17.13
C GLN A 143 1.57 5.27 -16.13
N ALA A 144 1.66 4.04 -16.61
CA ALA A 144 2.06 2.90 -15.79
C ALA A 144 3.53 3.06 -15.34
N ARG A 145 3.78 2.84 -14.06
CA ARG A 145 5.13 2.90 -13.49
C ARG A 145 5.41 1.63 -12.68
N PRO A 146 6.67 1.17 -12.58
CA PRO A 146 6.99 -0.04 -11.82
C PRO A 146 6.42 -0.05 -10.41
N GLY A 147 6.46 1.07 -9.69
CA GLY A 147 5.91 1.20 -8.34
C GLY A 147 4.38 1.20 -8.24
N ASP A 148 3.65 1.10 -9.36
CA ASP A 148 2.20 0.96 -9.42
C ASP A 148 1.74 -0.51 -9.36
N TYR A 149 2.58 -1.47 -9.79
CA TYR A 149 2.16 -2.83 -10.05
C TYR A 149 2.90 -3.86 -9.21
N VAL A 150 2.16 -4.81 -8.67
CA VAL A 150 2.64 -5.81 -7.71
C VAL A 150 3.74 -6.68 -8.31
N ARG A 151 3.63 -7.10 -9.58
CA ARG A 151 4.69 -7.89 -10.24
C ARG A 151 6.03 -7.15 -10.28
N SER A 152 6.00 -5.84 -10.53
CA SER A 152 7.20 -5.00 -10.46
C SER A 152 7.66 -4.78 -9.02
N ALA A 153 6.72 -4.63 -8.07
CA ALA A 153 7.02 -4.50 -6.65
C ALA A 153 7.79 -5.71 -6.10
N LEU A 154 7.40 -6.94 -6.50
CA LEU A 154 8.11 -8.16 -6.09
C LEU A 154 9.57 -8.16 -6.59
N LYS A 155 9.82 -7.69 -7.82
CA LYS A 155 11.19 -7.55 -8.36
C LYS A 155 11.98 -6.49 -7.58
N THR A 156 11.40 -5.31 -7.39
CA THR A 156 12.01 -4.24 -6.59
C THR A 156 12.29 -4.68 -5.15
N GLY A 157 11.41 -5.49 -4.57
CA GLY A 157 11.59 -6.06 -3.24
C GLY A 157 12.82 -6.97 -3.15
N LEU A 158 13.06 -7.81 -4.16
CA LEU A 158 14.26 -8.67 -4.24
C LEU A 158 15.55 -7.85 -4.44
N GLU A 159 15.50 -6.78 -5.23
CA GLU A 159 16.61 -5.85 -5.40
C GLU A 159 16.98 -5.18 -4.06
N LEU A 160 15.98 -4.65 -3.36
CA LEU A 160 16.18 -4.03 -2.05
C LEU A 160 16.65 -5.06 -0.99
N GLU A 161 16.18 -6.29 -1.03
CA GLU A 161 16.61 -7.34 -0.12
C GLU A 161 18.11 -7.64 -0.26
N ALA A 162 18.65 -7.61 -1.49
CA ALA A 162 20.09 -7.79 -1.71
C ALA A 162 20.96 -6.72 -1.04
N GLU A 163 20.43 -5.52 -0.87
CA GLU A 163 21.11 -4.38 -0.24
C GLU A 163 20.82 -4.27 1.26
N LEU A 164 19.56 -4.47 1.65
CA LEU A 164 19.05 -4.19 3.00
C LEU A 164 18.95 -5.45 3.87
N THR A 165 19.11 -6.65 3.27
CA THR A 165 18.86 -7.95 3.93
C THR A 165 17.40 -8.16 4.39
N VAL A 166 16.50 -7.32 3.95
CA VAL A 166 15.06 -7.37 4.23
C VAL A 166 14.27 -6.94 2.99
N ASN A 167 13.28 -7.73 2.59
CA ASN A 167 12.39 -7.42 1.48
C ASN A 167 11.17 -6.63 1.98
N PRO A 168 11.03 -5.33 1.65
CA PRO A 168 9.86 -4.54 2.05
C PRO A 168 8.57 -4.94 1.31
N TYR A 169 8.70 -5.71 0.23
CA TYR A 169 7.63 -6.11 -0.67
C TYR A 169 7.48 -7.63 -0.75
N ALA A 170 7.74 -8.34 0.34
CA ALA A 170 7.40 -9.76 0.49
C ALA A 170 5.88 -9.91 0.73
N LEU A 171 5.10 -9.80 -0.34
CA LEU A 171 3.64 -9.59 -0.30
C LEU A 171 2.87 -10.88 -0.53
N SER A 172 1.81 -11.10 0.24
CA SER A 172 0.71 -11.99 -0.06
C SER A 172 -0.38 -11.24 -0.84
N LEU A 173 -1.06 -11.92 -1.74
CA LEU A 173 -2.07 -11.33 -2.63
C LEU A 173 -3.48 -11.61 -2.13
N ILE A 174 -4.36 -10.62 -2.19
CA ILE A 174 -5.76 -10.72 -1.81
C ILE A 174 -6.65 -9.97 -2.82
N HIS A 175 -7.90 -10.42 -2.94
CA HIS A 175 -8.99 -9.67 -3.54
C HIS A 175 -9.85 -9.06 -2.43
N ILE A 176 -10.20 -7.79 -2.58
CA ILE A 176 -11.06 -7.06 -1.64
C ILE A 176 -12.38 -6.71 -2.33
#